data_8708625669d8f1b6daacc6706deb7061
#
_entry.id   8708625669d8f1b6daacc6706deb7061
#
_cell.length_a   1.000
_cell.length_b   1.000
_cell.length_c   1.000
_cell.angle_alpha   90.00
_cell.angle_beta   90.00
_cell.angle_gamma   90.00
#
_symmetry.space_group_name_H-M   'P 1'
#
loop_
_entity.id
_entity.type
_entity.pdbx_description
1 polymer ?
#
loop_
_entity_poly.entity_id
_entity_poly.type
_entity_poly.pdbx_seq_one_letter_code
_entity_poly.pdbx_strand_id
1 'polypeptide(L)'
;TTTAATSFNWSGYVDLAPARKTMVHVAGSWTEPALKCTSNEDQAVVFWVGLDGWTNDTVEQSGTYAECYEHVAYYYDWWEMYPTNDITTVAAINPGDKITADDSFSAGTYTLAVTDTTNSSASFSTTQTCGAGLTCENSSSEWIGETPGNVRGYYPLPNFKKWTVTKAATGTSLTRSGSISSQNNLQVTMISDADYALATPGALNAKGNSFTDTWNNSY
;
A
#
# COMPACT_ATOMS: atom_id res chain seq x y z
N THR A 1 9.88 12.58 -12.92
CA THR A 1 9.61 11.80 -14.15
C THR A 1 8.89 10.53 -13.78
N THR A 2 7.75 10.24 -14.43
CA THR A 2 6.98 8.99 -14.25
C THR A 2 7.36 7.99 -15.33
N THR A 3 7.64 6.75 -14.92
CA THR A 3 7.93 5.63 -15.82
C THR A 3 6.88 4.53 -15.60
N ALA A 4 6.37 3.94 -16.67
CA ALA A 4 5.44 2.82 -16.58
C ALA A 4 6.19 1.54 -16.16
N ALA A 5 5.56 0.76 -15.29
CA ALA A 5 6.04 -0.53 -14.83
C ALA A 5 4.87 -1.50 -14.65
N THR A 6 5.16 -2.79 -14.47
CA THR A 6 4.17 -3.84 -14.21
C THR A 6 4.61 -4.70 -13.03
N SER A 7 3.63 -5.28 -12.34
CA SER A 7 3.83 -6.24 -11.25
C SER A 7 2.71 -7.28 -11.28
N PHE A 8 2.96 -8.49 -10.78
CA PHE A 8 1.93 -9.53 -10.68
C PHE A 8 1.00 -9.34 -9.47
N ASN A 9 1.40 -8.51 -8.50
CA ASN A 9 0.64 -8.33 -7.26
C ASN A 9 0.48 -6.89 -6.80
N TRP A 10 1.20 -5.91 -7.36
CA TRP A 10 1.16 -4.50 -6.97
C TRP A 10 0.54 -3.62 -8.06
N SER A 11 -0.32 -2.68 -7.66
CA SER A 11 -0.81 -1.58 -8.49
C SER A 11 -0.74 -0.27 -7.71
N GLY A 12 -0.27 0.80 -8.34
CA GLY A 12 -0.14 2.11 -7.71
C GLY A 12 1.11 2.85 -8.13
N TYR A 13 1.76 3.51 -7.16
CA TYR A 13 2.97 4.29 -7.41
C TYR A 13 4.10 3.91 -6.47
N VAL A 14 5.32 3.94 -7.02
CA VAL A 14 6.58 3.72 -6.31
C VAL A 14 7.49 4.91 -6.56
N ASP A 15 7.97 5.57 -5.51
CA ASP A 15 9.00 6.59 -5.59
C ASP A 15 10.36 6.00 -5.25
N LEU A 16 11.33 6.19 -6.14
CA LEU A 16 12.69 5.73 -5.92
C LEU A 16 13.50 6.77 -5.15
N ALA A 17 14.25 6.33 -4.16
CA ALA A 17 15.14 7.21 -3.42
C ALA A 17 16.17 7.84 -4.36
N PRO A 18 16.43 9.15 -4.25
CA PRO A 18 17.53 9.78 -4.99
C PRO A 18 18.88 9.15 -4.65
N ALA A 19 19.81 9.22 -5.58
CA ALA A 19 21.16 8.66 -5.38
C ALA A 19 21.79 9.10 -4.05
N ARG A 20 22.27 8.12 -3.26
CA ARG A 20 22.91 8.32 -1.94
C ARG A 20 21.96 8.88 -0.87
N LYS A 21 20.64 8.76 -1.05
CA LYS A 21 19.64 9.13 -0.05
C LYS A 21 18.74 7.93 0.23
N THR A 22 18.03 8.01 1.34
CA THR A 22 17.03 7.00 1.75
C THR A 22 15.69 7.70 1.93
N MET A 23 14.59 6.96 1.67
CA MET A 23 13.25 7.41 1.97
C MET A 23 12.98 7.16 3.46
N VAL A 24 12.53 8.17 4.18
CA VAL A 24 12.29 8.06 5.63
C VAL A 24 10.85 8.38 6.02
N HIS A 25 10.02 8.73 5.06
CA HIS A 25 8.62 9.05 5.31
C HIS A 25 7.78 8.74 4.08
N VAL A 26 6.63 8.15 4.31
CA VAL A 26 5.56 7.94 3.33
C VAL A 26 4.21 8.07 4.01
N ALA A 27 3.27 8.76 3.38
CA ALA A 27 1.91 8.90 3.88
C ALA A 27 0.91 8.99 2.74
N GLY A 28 -0.33 8.58 3.01
CA GLY A 28 -1.43 8.70 2.08
C GLY A 28 -2.77 8.58 2.80
N SER A 29 -3.81 9.16 2.22
CA SER A 29 -5.16 9.09 2.75
C SER A 29 -6.11 8.57 1.68
N TRP A 30 -7.11 7.79 2.09
CA TRP A 30 -8.18 7.30 1.21
C TRP A 30 -9.48 7.09 1.98
N THR A 31 -10.54 6.90 1.23
CA THR A 31 -11.78 6.34 1.76
C THR A 31 -11.76 4.85 1.47
N GLU A 32 -11.99 4.02 2.50
CA GLU A 32 -11.96 2.56 2.32
C GLU A 32 -13.00 2.13 1.28
N PRO A 33 -12.57 1.45 0.18
CA PRO A 33 -13.49 1.01 -0.85
C PRO A 33 -14.41 -0.11 -0.37
N ALA A 34 -15.67 -0.09 -0.80
CA ALA A 34 -16.56 -1.23 -0.63
C ALA A 34 -16.25 -2.30 -1.68
N LEU A 35 -16.07 -3.56 -1.25
CA LEU A 35 -15.88 -4.70 -2.13
C LEU A 35 -17.20 -5.21 -2.69
N LYS A 36 -17.16 -5.73 -3.92
CA LYS A 36 -18.25 -6.51 -4.50
C LYS A 36 -17.90 -8.00 -4.44
N CYS A 37 -18.44 -8.70 -3.46
CA CYS A 37 -18.16 -10.12 -3.20
C CYS A 37 -19.18 -11.04 -3.90
N THR A 38 -18.97 -11.28 -5.19
CA THR A 38 -19.86 -12.14 -6.02
C THR A 38 -19.20 -13.42 -6.50
N SER A 39 -17.88 -13.57 -6.29
CA SER A 39 -17.15 -14.80 -6.62
C SER A 39 -17.46 -15.90 -5.60
N ASN A 40 -17.36 -17.16 -6.05
CA ASN A 40 -17.39 -18.33 -5.15
C ASN A 40 -16.00 -18.60 -4.54
N GLU A 41 -14.98 -17.85 -4.92
CA GLU A 41 -13.63 -17.96 -4.41
C GLU A 41 -13.36 -16.86 -3.39
N ASP A 42 -12.56 -17.19 -2.38
CA ASP A 42 -12.06 -16.19 -1.44
C ASP A 42 -11.13 -15.25 -2.18
N GLN A 43 -11.30 -13.96 -1.96
CA GLN A 43 -10.54 -12.89 -2.60
C GLN A 43 -10.00 -11.94 -1.54
N ALA A 44 -8.84 -11.35 -1.78
CA ALA A 44 -8.26 -10.38 -0.86
C ALA A 44 -7.52 -9.26 -1.59
N VAL A 45 -7.54 -8.08 -1.00
CA VAL A 45 -6.75 -6.92 -1.41
C VAL A 45 -6.27 -6.16 -0.18
N VAL A 46 -5.04 -5.69 -0.22
CA VAL A 46 -4.50 -4.77 0.78
C VAL A 46 -4.19 -3.44 0.12
N PHE A 47 -4.57 -2.33 0.79
CA PHE A 47 -4.21 -0.97 0.39
C PHE A 47 -3.25 -0.43 1.43
N TRP A 48 -2.09 0.07 1.00
CA TRP A 48 -1.05 0.42 1.94
C TRP A 48 -0.10 1.51 1.46
N VAL A 49 0.59 2.10 2.40
CA VAL A 49 1.81 2.86 2.18
C VAL A 49 2.97 2.09 2.79
N GLY A 50 4.18 2.26 2.26
CA GLY A 50 5.33 1.55 2.79
C GLY A 50 6.66 2.11 2.32
N LEU A 51 7.72 1.59 2.93
CA LEU A 51 9.10 1.81 2.55
C LEU A 51 9.68 0.48 2.09
N ASP A 52 10.55 0.50 1.08
CA ASP A 52 11.22 -0.68 0.52
C ASP A 52 10.31 -1.66 -0.27
N GLY A 53 10.91 -2.69 -0.85
CA GLY A 53 10.23 -3.77 -1.54
C GLY A 53 10.27 -3.72 -3.06
N TRP A 54 10.56 -2.56 -3.67
CA TRP A 54 10.68 -2.50 -5.13
C TRP A 54 12.02 -3.01 -5.63
N THR A 55 13.12 -2.71 -4.93
CA THR A 55 14.48 -3.08 -5.32
C THR A 55 15.19 -3.98 -4.31
N ASN A 56 14.52 -4.35 -3.23
CA ASN A 56 15.02 -5.20 -2.16
C ASN A 56 13.91 -6.10 -1.59
N ASP A 57 14.24 -6.92 -0.60
CA ASP A 57 13.38 -8.00 -0.10
C ASP A 57 12.73 -7.68 1.26
N THR A 58 12.72 -6.43 1.68
CA THR A 58 12.00 -5.97 2.90
C THR A 58 10.91 -4.98 2.52
N VAL A 59 9.82 -4.94 3.27
CA VAL A 59 8.77 -3.92 3.16
C VAL A 59 8.27 -3.57 4.55
N GLU A 60 8.38 -2.32 4.91
CA GLU A 60 7.86 -1.74 6.15
C GLU A 60 6.59 -0.97 5.81
N GLN A 61 5.42 -1.47 6.24
CA GLN A 61 4.14 -1.06 5.64
C GLN A 61 2.97 -1.06 6.63
N SER A 62 1.99 -0.21 6.34
CA SER A 62 0.72 -0.15 7.04
C SER A 62 -0.42 0.28 6.14
N GLY A 63 -1.64 -0.12 6.46
CA GLY A 63 -2.80 0.23 5.67
C GLY A 63 -4.07 -0.50 6.06
N THR A 64 -4.88 -0.84 5.05
CA THR A 64 -6.15 -1.53 5.20
C THR A 64 -6.17 -2.83 4.41
N TYR A 65 -6.83 -3.84 4.98
CA TYR A 65 -7.02 -5.18 4.41
C TYR A 65 -8.50 -5.39 4.17
N ALA A 66 -8.87 -5.82 2.99
CA ALA A 66 -10.24 -6.14 2.65
C ALA A 66 -10.32 -7.50 1.97
N GLU A 67 -11.27 -8.33 2.38
CA GLU A 67 -11.45 -9.66 1.83
C GLU A 67 -12.92 -9.99 1.56
N CYS A 68 -13.13 -10.84 0.57
CA CYS A 68 -14.38 -11.54 0.34
C CYS A 68 -14.22 -12.99 0.81
N TYR A 69 -14.97 -13.38 1.82
CA TYR A 69 -15.04 -14.75 2.31
C TYR A 69 -16.50 -15.19 2.35
N GLU A 70 -16.82 -16.29 1.68
CA GLU A 70 -18.20 -16.80 1.57
C GLU A 70 -19.23 -15.73 1.15
N HIS A 71 -18.89 -14.90 0.17
CA HIS A 71 -19.68 -13.75 -0.33
C HIS A 71 -19.87 -12.57 0.64
N VAL A 72 -19.19 -12.58 1.78
CA VAL A 72 -19.23 -11.50 2.78
C VAL A 72 -17.92 -10.73 2.72
N ALA A 73 -18.01 -9.40 2.77
CA ALA A 73 -16.83 -8.53 2.82
C ALA A 73 -16.43 -8.25 4.27
N TYR A 74 -15.15 -8.38 4.57
CA TYR A 74 -14.53 -8.06 5.85
C TYR A 74 -13.42 -7.04 5.63
N TYR A 75 -13.21 -6.13 6.60
CA TYR A 75 -12.26 -5.04 6.50
C TYR A 75 -11.54 -4.85 7.83
N TYR A 76 -10.20 -4.64 7.75
CA TYR A 76 -9.33 -4.44 8.90
C TYR A 76 -8.28 -3.38 8.58
N ASP A 77 -7.76 -2.72 9.58
CA ASP A 77 -6.46 -2.07 9.49
C ASP A 77 -5.34 -3.07 9.85
N TRP A 78 -4.13 -2.81 9.37
CA TRP A 78 -3.01 -3.75 9.52
C TRP A 78 -1.65 -3.07 9.37
N TRP A 79 -0.63 -3.79 9.82
CA TRP A 79 0.78 -3.47 9.56
C TRP A 79 1.60 -4.75 9.33
N GLU A 80 2.77 -4.59 8.72
CA GLU A 80 3.71 -5.69 8.49
C GLU A 80 5.13 -5.16 8.35
N MET A 81 6.09 -5.89 8.91
CA MET A 81 7.53 -5.79 8.65
C MET A 81 7.94 -7.02 7.84
N TYR A 82 7.73 -6.98 6.53
CA TYR A 82 8.06 -8.14 5.67
C TYR A 82 9.57 -8.30 5.52
N PRO A 83 10.16 -9.51 5.59
CA PRO A 83 9.51 -10.81 5.84
C PRO A 83 9.55 -11.24 7.32
N THR A 84 9.74 -10.33 8.25
CA THR A 84 9.93 -10.64 9.68
C THR A 84 8.66 -11.18 10.33
N ASN A 85 7.49 -10.65 9.96
CA ASN A 85 6.19 -11.11 10.43
C ASN A 85 5.19 -11.12 9.27
N ASP A 86 4.12 -11.88 9.44
CA ASP A 86 2.97 -11.86 8.54
C ASP A 86 2.11 -10.60 8.79
N ILE A 87 1.17 -10.32 7.87
CA ILE A 87 0.15 -9.28 8.04
C ILE A 87 -0.46 -9.38 9.43
N THR A 88 -0.35 -8.32 10.21
CA THR A 88 -0.90 -8.22 11.55
C THR A 88 -2.09 -7.27 11.53
N THR A 89 -3.30 -7.83 11.57
CA THR A 89 -4.55 -7.05 11.69
C THR A 89 -4.70 -6.52 13.10
N VAL A 90 -5.17 -5.27 13.25
CA VAL A 90 -5.29 -4.61 14.55
C VAL A 90 -6.75 -4.42 14.95
N ALA A 91 -7.56 -3.80 14.07
CA ALA A 91 -8.97 -3.56 14.35
C ALA A 91 -9.83 -3.71 13.09
N ALA A 92 -11.12 -4.00 13.28
CA ALA A 92 -12.10 -3.96 12.20
C ALA A 92 -12.44 -2.51 11.84
N ILE A 93 -12.54 -2.26 10.53
CA ILE A 93 -12.98 -0.98 9.95
C ILE A 93 -14.18 -1.23 9.05
N ASN A 94 -14.71 -0.18 8.43
CA ASN A 94 -15.85 -0.27 7.54
C ASN A 94 -15.57 0.35 6.17
N PRO A 95 -16.22 -0.12 5.10
CA PRO A 95 -16.20 0.62 3.84
C PRO A 95 -16.77 2.03 4.04
N GLY A 96 -16.12 3.03 3.47
CA GLY A 96 -16.45 4.44 3.65
C GLY A 96 -15.68 5.16 4.76
N ASP A 97 -14.97 4.42 5.62
CA ASP A 97 -14.12 5.01 6.65
C ASP A 97 -12.99 5.85 6.02
N LYS A 98 -12.62 6.94 6.68
CA LYS A 98 -11.59 7.88 6.24
C LYS A 98 -10.26 7.50 6.86
N ILE A 99 -9.38 6.92 6.06
CA ILE A 99 -8.12 6.33 6.46
C ILE A 99 -6.95 7.25 6.11
N THR A 100 -5.99 7.36 7.00
CA THR A 100 -4.65 7.88 6.73
C THR A 100 -3.63 6.88 7.24
N ALA A 101 -2.75 6.41 6.37
CA ALA A 101 -1.57 5.64 6.73
C ALA A 101 -0.34 6.54 6.67
N ASP A 102 0.54 6.42 7.64
CA ASP A 102 1.73 7.28 7.81
C ASP A 102 2.86 6.45 8.41
N ASP A 103 3.88 6.18 7.61
CA ASP A 103 5.02 5.37 8.00
C ASP A 103 6.30 6.20 7.94
N SER A 104 7.10 6.13 9.00
CA SER A 104 8.33 6.91 9.11
C SER A 104 9.47 6.10 9.72
N PHE A 105 10.70 6.49 9.37
CA PHE A 105 11.93 5.92 9.91
C PHE A 105 12.77 7.00 10.57
N SER A 106 13.20 6.74 11.79
CA SER A 106 14.10 7.62 12.55
C SER A 106 14.94 6.82 13.54
N ALA A 107 16.25 7.09 13.55
CA ALA A 107 17.19 6.51 14.50
C ALA A 107 17.07 4.98 14.68
N GLY A 108 16.93 4.26 13.56
CA GLY A 108 16.84 2.80 13.54
C GLY A 108 15.44 2.23 13.85
N THR A 109 14.45 3.08 14.01
CA THR A 109 13.07 2.69 14.39
C THR A 109 12.08 3.14 13.31
N TYR A 110 11.21 2.22 12.89
CA TYR A 110 10.03 2.50 12.08
C TYR A 110 8.84 2.78 12.97
N THR A 111 8.07 3.81 12.64
CA THR A 111 6.75 4.05 13.20
C THR A 111 5.75 3.81 12.10
N LEU A 112 4.87 2.82 12.26
CA LEU A 112 3.81 2.46 11.32
C LEU A 112 2.47 2.83 11.96
N ALA A 113 1.69 3.69 11.31
CA ALA A 113 0.47 4.20 11.89
C ALA A 113 -0.68 4.26 10.87
N VAL A 114 -1.86 3.83 11.32
CA VAL A 114 -3.11 4.01 10.58
C VAL A 114 -4.07 4.79 11.45
N THR A 115 -4.59 5.88 10.92
CA THR A 115 -5.62 6.70 11.57
C THR A 115 -6.92 6.55 10.81
N ASP A 116 -7.96 6.09 11.49
CA ASP A 116 -9.33 6.13 11.01
C ASP A 116 -10.03 7.33 11.67
N THR A 117 -10.29 8.37 10.88
CA THR A 117 -10.94 9.58 11.38
C THR A 117 -12.45 9.45 11.50
N THR A 118 -13.04 8.41 10.91
CA THR A 118 -14.47 8.08 11.04
C THR A 118 -14.73 7.27 12.30
N ASN A 119 -13.83 6.31 12.58
CA ASN A 119 -13.89 5.46 13.78
C ASN A 119 -12.51 5.47 14.49
N SER A 120 -12.28 6.46 15.32
CA SER A 120 -10.98 6.65 15.98
C SER A 120 -10.51 5.48 16.86
N SER A 121 -11.42 4.61 17.30
CA SER A 121 -11.08 3.41 18.07
C SER A 121 -10.37 2.34 17.25
N ALA A 122 -10.46 2.41 15.92
CA ALA A 122 -9.72 1.54 15.00
C ALA A 122 -8.30 2.06 14.70
N SER A 123 -7.95 3.30 15.10
CA SER A 123 -6.62 3.87 14.86
C SER A 123 -5.55 3.17 15.70
N PHE A 124 -4.36 3.00 15.13
CA PHE A 124 -3.19 2.47 15.85
C PHE A 124 -1.89 3.15 15.42
N SER A 125 -0.87 2.97 16.25
CA SER A 125 0.53 3.27 15.94
C SER A 125 1.42 2.22 16.59
N THR A 126 2.36 1.66 15.85
CA THR A 126 3.33 0.70 16.36
C THR A 126 4.74 1.12 15.98
N THR A 127 5.72 0.78 16.84
CA THR A 127 7.14 0.99 16.56
C THR A 127 7.83 -0.34 16.37
N GLN A 128 8.62 -0.44 15.28
CA GLN A 128 9.31 -1.66 14.87
C GLN A 128 10.75 -1.37 14.52
N THR A 129 11.58 -2.39 14.52
CA THR A 129 12.95 -2.33 14.00
C THR A 129 13.11 -3.29 12.85
N CYS A 130 14.10 -3.03 11.97
CA CYS A 130 14.45 -3.98 10.92
C CYS A 130 14.77 -5.35 11.54
N GLY A 131 14.25 -6.42 10.94
CA GLY A 131 14.40 -7.77 11.45
C GLY A 131 15.88 -8.17 11.58
N ALA A 132 16.19 -9.01 12.57
CA ALA A 132 17.54 -9.47 12.82
C ALA A 132 18.14 -10.16 11.58
N GLY A 133 19.32 -9.73 11.17
CA GLY A 133 20.03 -10.26 9.99
C GLY A 133 19.51 -9.71 8.65
N LEU A 134 18.52 -8.80 8.66
CA LEU A 134 18.01 -8.14 7.47
C LEU A 134 18.61 -6.74 7.33
N THR A 135 18.57 -6.22 6.09
CA THR A 135 18.92 -4.83 5.78
C THR A 135 17.68 -4.18 5.18
N CYS A 136 17.10 -3.22 5.91
CA CYS A 136 16.05 -2.35 5.42
C CYS A 136 16.74 -1.13 4.79
N GLU A 137 16.70 -1.04 3.48
CA GLU A 137 17.53 -0.08 2.72
C GLU A 137 16.89 1.32 2.64
N ASN A 138 15.57 1.39 2.87
CA ASN A 138 14.79 2.61 2.65
C ASN A 138 15.00 3.18 1.24
N SER A 139 15.02 2.27 0.25
CA SER A 139 15.36 2.56 -1.13
C SER A 139 14.20 3.10 -1.96
N SER A 140 13.00 2.94 -1.46
CA SER A 140 11.77 3.39 -2.13
C SER A 140 10.67 3.73 -1.12
N SER A 141 9.62 4.38 -1.60
CA SER A 141 8.36 4.59 -0.87
C SER A 141 7.19 4.32 -1.80
N GLU A 142 6.09 3.77 -1.28
CA GLU A 142 5.00 3.20 -2.09
C GLU A 142 3.61 3.57 -1.59
N TRP A 143 2.67 3.60 -2.54
CA TRP A 143 1.21 3.67 -2.36
C TRP A 143 0.61 2.60 -3.24
N ILE A 144 0.20 1.48 -2.66
CA ILE A 144 -0.09 0.24 -3.39
C ILE A 144 -1.45 -0.35 -3.01
N GLY A 145 -2.18 -0.82 -4.03
CA GLY A 145 -3.20 -1.84 -3.93
C GLY A 145 -2.58 -3.19 -4.33
N GLU A 146 -2.67 -4.20 -3.48
CA GLU A 146 -1.96 -5.46 -3.67
C GLU A 146 -2.89 -6.66 -3.48
N THR A 147 -2.69 -7.70 -4.31
CA THR A 147 -3.20 -9.03 -4.00
C THR A 147 -2.20 -9.73 -3.07
N PRO A 148 -2.57 -9.99 -1.79
CA PRO A 148 -1.68 -10.70 -0.89
C PRO A 148 -1.51 -12.15 -1.34
N GLY A 149 -0.32 -12.71 -1.04
CA GLY A 149 0.00 -14.09 -1.34
C GLY A 149 -0.17 -15.03 -0.15
N ASN A 150 -0.31 -16.32 -0.45
CA ASN A 150 -0.20 -17.42 0.51
C ASN A 150 0.61 -18.56 -0.12
N VAL A 151 0.71 -19.69 0.56
CA VAL A 151 1.45 -20.88 0.07
C VAL A 151 0.93 -21.46 -1.26
N ARG A 152 -0.22 -21.03 -1.74
CA ARG A 152 -0.83 -21.46 -3.01
C ARG A 152 -0.67 -20.44 -4.14
N GLY A 153 -0.12 -19.25 -3.85
CA GLY A 153 0.01 -18.13 -4.78
C GLY A 153 -0.75 -16.90 -4.32
N TYR A 154 -1.06 -15.99 -5.24
CA TYR A 154 -1.83 -14.78 -4.92
C TYR A 154 -3.33 -15.09 -4.86
N TYR A 155 -4.03 -14.39 -3.95
CA TYR A 155 -5.48 -14.38 -3.97
C TYR A 155 -6.01 -13.71 -5.24
N PRO A 156 -7.16 -14.14 -5.77
CA PRO A 156 -7.85 -13.37 -6.79
C PRO A 156 -8.19 -11.97 -6.28
N LEU A 157 -8.06 -10.96 -7.12
CA LEU A 157 -8.31 -9.57 -6.76
C LEU A 157 -9.81 -9.29 -6.66
N PRO A 158 -10.37 -8.94 -5.48
CA PRO A 158 -11.77 -8.59 -5.37
C PRO A 158 -12.09 -7.28 -6.08
N ASN A 159 -13.31 -7.15 -6.57
CA ASN A 159 -13.77 -5.93 -7.21
C ASN A 159 -13.97 -4.80 -6.18
N PHE A 160 -12.95 -3.96 -6.02
CA PHE A 160 -12.99 -2.76 -5.19
C PHE A 160 -13.45 -1.51 -5.98
N LYS A 161 -13.77 -1.65 -7.26
CA LYS A 161 -14.11 -0.57 -8.20
C LYS A 161 -12.97 0.42 -8.38
N LYS A 162 -12.79 1.32 -7.42
CA LYS A 162 -11.75 2.36 -7.40
C LYS A 162 -11.23 2.58 -6.00
N TRP A 163 -9.92 2.77 -5.91
CA TRP A 163 -9.23 3.23 -4.70
C TRP A 163 -8.51 4.53 -5.03
N THR A 164 -8.82 5.60 -4.32
CA THR A 164 -8.24 6.92 -4.58
C THR A 164 -7.36 7.33 -3.41
N VAL A 165 -6.06 7.46 -3.68
CA VAL A 165 -5.09 8.04 -2.76
C VAL A 165 -5.12 9.55 -2.91
N THR A 166 -5.20 10.22 -1.78
CA THR A 166 -5.09 11.68 -1.66
C THR A 166 -4.03 12.05 -0.65
N LYS A 167 -3.53 13.28 -0.68
CA LYS A 167 -2.52 13.79 0.26
C LYS A 167 -1.26 12.89 0.33
N ALA A 168 -0.95 12.20 -0.76
CA ALA A 168 0.26 11.40 -0.82
C ALA A 168 1.48 12.27 -0.56
N ALA A 169 2.32 11.83 0.39
CA ALA A 169 3.51 12.54 0.80
C ALA A 169 4.66 11.56 1.01
N THR A 170 5.86 11.98 0.66
CA THR A 170 7.09 11.20 0.83
C THR A 170 8.27 12.10 1.09
N GLY A 171 9.34 11.59 1.65
CA GLY A 171 10.53 12.39 1.87
C GLY A 171 11.77 11.61 2.28
N THR A 172 12.91 12.22 1.98
CA THR A 172 14.24 11.81 2.47
C THR A 172 14.60 12.51 3.79
N SER A 173 13.64 13.20 4.38
CA SER A 173 13.74 13.91 5.64
C SER A 173 12.37 13.97 6.31
N LEU A 174 12.30 13.83 7.63
CA LEU A 174 11.05 13.94 8.39
C LEU A 174 10.51 15.38 8.45
N THR A 175 11.33 16.37 8.15
CA THR A 175 10.95 17.80 8.22
C THR A 175 10.53 18.37 6.86
N ARG A 176 10.70 17.62 5.76
CA ARG A 176 10.37 18.05 4.41
C ARG A 176 9.75 16.89 3.64
N SER A 177 8.45 16.96 3.45
CA SER A 177 7.72 16.03 2.58
C SER A 177 7.47 16.67 1.22
N GLY A 178 7.64 15.87 0.18
CA GLY A 178 7.23 16.18 -1.19
C GLY A 178 6.02 15.33 -1.61
N SER A 179 5.54 15.55 -2.81
CA SER A 179 4.54 14.70 -3.46
C SER A 179 5.20 13.55 -4.22
N ILE A 180 4.42 12.58 -4.71
CA ILE A 180 4.88 11.50 -5.60
C ILE A 180 5.65 12.09 -6.79
N SER A 181 5.12 13.15 -7.40
CA SER A 181 5.77 13.80 -8.57
C SER A 181 7.08 14.49 -8.26
N SER A 182 7.44 14.67 -7.00
CA SER A 182 8.71 15.31 -6.61
C SER A 182 9.93 14.40 -6.76
N GLN A 183 9.71 13.11 -6.97
CA GLN A 183 10.74 12.08 -7.15
C GLN A 183 10.68 11.43 -8.54
N ASN A 184 11.64 10.56 -8.83
CA ASN A 184 11.51 9.63 -9.94
C ASN A 184 10.56 8.52 -9.50
N ASN A 185 9.41 8.43 -10.16
CA ASN A 185 8.37 7.51 -9.77
C ASN A 185 8.02 6.50 -10.87
N LEU A 186 7.51 5.37 -10.45
CA LEU A 186 6.97 4.31 -11.29
C LEU A 186 5.47 4.29 -11.13
N GLN A 187 4.75 4.26 -12.25
CA GLN A 187 3.33 3.97 -12.31
C GLN A 187 3.17 2.47 -12.59
N VAL A 188 2.77 1.72 -11.58
CA VAL A 188 2.78 0.25 -11.60
C VAL A 188 1.38 -0.27 -11.90
N THR A 189 1.22 -0.99 -13.00
CA THR A 189 -0.01 -1.72 -13.35
C THR A 189 0.09 -3.16 -12.88
N MET A 190 -0.91 -3.64 -12.14
CA MET A 190 -1.01 -5.05 -11.78
C MET A 190 -1.51 -5.84 -12.97
N ILE A 191 -0.78 -6.90 -13.33
CA ILE A 191 -1.10 -7.78 -14.46
C ILE A 191 -1.18 -9.24 -14.02
N SER A 192 -2.00 -10.03 -14.74
CA SER A 192 -2.02 -11.48 -14.62
C SER A 192 -0.87 -12.13 -15.36
N ASP A 193 -0.67 -13.43 -15.17
CA ASP A 193 0.31 -14.25 -15.92
C ASP A 193 0.05 -14.22 -17.45
N ALA A 194 -1.16 -13.91 -17.85
CA ALA A 194 -1.55 -13.77 -19.26
C ALA A 194 -1.52 -12.31 -19.78
N ASP A 195 -0.84 -11.41 -19.03
CA ASP A 195 -0.68 -9.98 -19.35
C ASP A 195 -2.00 -9.17 -19.37
N TYR A 196 -3.07 -9.67 -18.74
CA TYR A 196 -4.28 -8.86 -18.53
C TYR A 196 -4.11 -7.91 -17.35
N ALA A 197 -4.55 -6.66 -17.50
CA ALA A 197 -4.58 -5.72 -16.39
C ALA A 197 -5.59 -6.18 -15.33
N LEU A 198 -5.13 -6.32 -14.08
CA LEU A 198 -5.96 -6.62 -12.91
C LEU A 198 -6.39 -5.32 -12.22
N ALA A 199 -5.45 -4.39 -12.05
CA ALA A 199 -5.70 -3.03 -11.55
C ALA A 199 -4.77 -2.05 -12.24
N THR A 200 -5.29 -0.85 -12.52
CA THR A 200 -4.55 0.17 -13.29
C THR A 200 -4.61 1.52 -12.58
N PRO A 201 -3.46 2.06 -12.12
CA PRO A 201 -3.41 3.40 -11.56
C PRO A 201 -3.55 4.45 -12.66
N GLY A 202 -4.39 5.46 -12.41
CA GLY A 202 -4.51 6.63 -13.26
C GLY A 202 -3.33 7.59 -13.11
N ALA A 203 -3.28 8.63 -13.93
CA ALA A 203 -2.28 9.68 -13.83
C ALA A 203 -2.39 10.45 -12.51
N LEU A 204 -1.25 10.99 -12.05
CA LEU A 204 -1.22 11.90 -10.91
C LEU A 204 -2.01 13.19 -11.21
N ASN A 205 -2.64 13.74 -10.19
CA ASN A 205 -3.25 15.06 -10.27
C ASN A 205 -2.19 16.16 -10.50
N ALA A 206 -2.62 17.39 -10.77
CA ALA A 206 -1.72 18.52 -11.04
C ALA A 206 -0.73 18.83 -9.90
N LYS A 207 -1.06 18.46 -8.64
CA LYS A 207 -0.17 18.60 -7.48
C LYS A 207 0.77 17.40 -7.30
N GLY A 208 0.58 16.33 -8.07
CA GLY A 208 1.36 15.11 -7.97
C GLY A 208 1.17 14.31 -6.68
N ASN A 209 0.08 14.51 -5.96
CA ASN A 209 -0.15 13.92 -4.65
C ASN A 209 -1.48 13.16 -4.53
N SER A 210 -2.07 12.80 -5.66
CA SER A 210 -3.30 12.01 -5.71
C SER A 210 -3.38 11.25 -7.03
N PHE A 211 -3.88 10.02 -6.96
CA PHE A 211 -4.23 9.18 -8.10
C PHE A 211 -5.39 8.26 -7.73
N THR A 212 -6.00 7.67 -8.75
CA THR A 212 -7.04 6.65 -8.58
C THR A 212 -6.60 5.36 -9.23
N ASP A 213 -6.57 4.28 -8.48
CA ASP A 213 -6.39 2.93 -8.98
C ASP A 213 -7.75 2.32 -9.30
N THR A 214 -7.87 1.67 -10.44
CA THR A 214 -9.12 1.11 -10.94
C THR A 214 -8.99 -0.41 -11.09
N TRP A 215 -9.91 -1.14 -10.47
CA TRP A 215 -10.05 -2.57 -10.66
C TRP A 215 -10.48 -2.88 -12.09
N ASN A 216 -9.86 -3.86 -12.71
CA ASN A 216 -10.17 -4.32 -14.07
C ASN A 216 -10.66 -5.77 -14.09
N ASN A 217 -9.92 -6.67 -13.44
CA ASN A 217 -10.20 -8.11 -13.43
C ASN A 217 -9.70 -8.74 -12.12
N SER A 218 -10.21 -9.95 -11.82
CA SER A 218 -9.76 -10.74 -10.66
C SER A 218 -8.57 -11.65 -10.98
N TYR A 219 -8.35 -11.99 -12.29
CA TYR A 219 -7.31 -12.90 -12.79
C TYR A 219 -6.67 -12.33 -14.05
#